data_579763f77637a316aa91077f73fc0ad3
#
_entry.id   579763f77637a316aa91077f73fc0ad3
#
_cell.length_a   1.000
_cell.length_b   1.000
_cell.length_c   1.000
_cell.angle_alpha   90.00
_cell.angle_beta   90.00
_cell.angle_gamma   90.00
#
_symmetry.space_group_name_H-M   'P 1'
#
loop_
_entity.id
_entity.type
_entity.pdbx_description
1 polymer ?
#
loop_
_entity_poly.entity_id
_entity_poly.type
_entity_poly.pdbx_seq_one_letter_code
_entity_poly.pdbx_strand_id
1 'polypeptide(L)'
;AEKYRTVVIILSDGGISQMIEKVVLPEEKEHDKDKFDWAIKGYKEKDEPKVKVTNLDRSMNYEAYDCMMRDKFKEMHDNEQRWEEFMVDDADLVLVAYGISSRVCKSAVRRARMQGMKLGLIRLISAWPYPEKAFKNLPDSVKGLVSVEMSLSAQMGQDFCLASRFSLPVYAYLTSKYVPKTQGIVDYCKRVLEGKEKELEVY
;
A
#
# COMPACT_ATOMS: atom_id res chain seq x y z
N ALA A 1 2.70 -15.34 -3.20
CA ALA A 1 3.94 -15.89 -3.78
C ALA A 1 3.65 -17.14 -4.62
N GLU A 2 2.98 -18.13 -4.05
CA GLU A 2 2.66 -19.40 -4.73
C GLU A 2 1.75 -19.21 -5.94
N LYS A 3 0.70 -18.39 -5.80
CA LYS A 3 -0.28 -18.14 -6.87
C LYS A 3 0.37 -17.62 -8.15
N TYR A 4 1.25 -16.65 -8.00
CA TYR A 4 1.90 -15.98 -9.13
C TYR A 4 3.33 -16.47 -9.40
N ARG A 5 3.79 -17.44 -8.64
CA ARG A 5 5.18 -17.90 -8.69
C ARG A 5 6.17 -16.73 -8.73
N THR A 6 6.08 -15.89 -7.72
CA THR A 6 6.88 -14.66 -7.60
C THR A 6 7.27 -14.40 -6.15
N VAL A 7 8.20 -13.48 -5.96
CA VAL A 7 8.61 -13.04 -4.61
C VAL A 7 7.52 -12.17 -4.01
N VAL A 8 7.22 -12.36 -2.73
CA VAL A 8 6.41 -11.45 -1.92
C VAL A 8 7.27 -10.94 -0.77
N ILE A 9 7.34 -9.63 -0.62
CA ILE A 9 8.11 -8.96 0.43
C ILE A 9 7.12 -8.35 1.42
N ILE A 10 7.27 -8.70 2.70
CA ILE A 10 6.51 -8.08 3.80
C ILE A 10 7.41 -7.00 4.40
N LEU A 11 6.94 -5.75 4.34
CA LEU A 11 7.63 -4.60 4.92
C LEU A 11 6.92 -4.20 6.22
N SER A 12 7.69 -4.04 7.28
CA SER A 12 7.19 -3.56 8.56
C SER A 12 8.10 -2.46 9.09
N ASP A 13 7.49 -1.38 9.59
CA ASP A 13 8.27 -0.35 10.26
C ASP A 13 8.70 -0.78 11.68
N GLY A 14 9.79 -0.15 12.18
CA GLY A 14 10.35 -0.49 13.49
C GLY A 14 9.40 -0.23 14.66
N GLY A 15 8.46 0.70 14.53
CA GLY A 15 7.45 0.97 15.56
C GLY A 15 6.46 -0.18 15.68
N ILE A 16 5.89 -0.61 14.56
CA ILE A 16 4.93 -1.74 14.54
C ILE A 16 5.63 -3.04 14.94
N SER A 17 6.86 -3.28 14.47
CA SER A 17 7.59 -4.52 14.75
C SER A 17 7.89 -4.74 16.24
N GLN A 18 7.89 -3.68 17.04
CA GLN A 18 8.16 -3.73 18.49
C GLN A 18 6.90 -3.68 19.34
N MET A 19 5.72 -3.54 18.74
CA MET A 19 4.46 -3.47 19.48
C MET A 19 3.98 -4.86 19.88
N ILE A 20 3.47 -4.97 21.10
CA ILE A 20 2.82 -6.19 21.58
C ILE A 20 1.33 -6.07 21.30
N GLU A 21 0.81 -6.99 20.48
CA GLU A 21 -0.61 -7.07 20.15
C GLU A 21 -1.13 -8.50 20.19
N LYS A 22 -2.43 -8.64 20.35
CA LYS A 22 -3.09 -9.95 20.24
C LYS A 22 -3.03 -10.40 18.78
N VAL A 23 -2.45 -11.56 18.56
CA VAL A 23 -2.40 -12.22 17.24
C VAL A 23 -3.35 -13.42 17.27
N VAL A 24 -4.20 -13.50 16.27
CA VAL A 24 -5.02 -14.69 16.01
C VAL A 24 -4.32 -15.47 14.89
N LEU A 25 -3.77 -16.62 15.24
CA LEU A 25 -3.17 -17.50 14.24
C LEU A 25 -4.27 -18.10 13.37
N PRO A 26 -4.08 -18.18 12.06
CA PRO A 26 -5.02 -18.89 11.20
C PRO A 26 -5.01 -20.38 11.51
N GLU A 27 -6.09 -21.06 11.18
CA GLU A 27 -6.14 -22.52 11.26
C GLU A 27 -5.06 -23.14 10.35
N GLU A 28 -4.41 -24.19 10.87
CA GLU A 28 -3.42 -24.93 10.11
C GLU A 28 -4.09 -25.62 8.91
N LYS A 29 -3.56 -25.37 7.72
CA LYS A 29 -4.04 -26.00 6.50
C LYS A 29 -3.14 -27.16 6.12
N GLU A 30 -3.72 -28.27 5.72
CA GLU A 30 -2.97 -29.36 5.12
C GLU A 30 -2.22 -28.86 3.87
N HIS A 31 -0.94 -29.12 3.86
CA HIS A 31 -0.08 -28.81 2.70
C HIS A 31 -0.15 -29.96 1.70
N ASP A 32 -0.87 -29.74 0.60
CA ASP A 32 -0.79 -30.59 -0.57
C ASP A 32 0.58 -30.42 -1.25
N LYS A 33 1.44 -31.43 -1.07
CA LYS A 33 2.81 -31.44 -1.64
C LYS A 33 2.82 -31.52 -3.16
N ASP A 34 1.70 -31.92 -3.76
CA ASP A 34 1.58 -32.13 -5.19
C ASP A 34 0.88 -30.98 -5.92
N LYS A 35 0.38 -30.00 -5.16
CA LYS A 35 -0.29 -28.82 -5.70
C LYS A 35 0.54 -28.04 -6.73
N PHE A 36 1.84 -28.06 -6.61
CA PHE A 36 2.74 -27.29 -7.48
C PHE A 36 3.70 -28.22 -8.22
N ASP A 37 3.54 -28.34 -9.52
CA ASP A 37 4.43 -29.13 -10.41
C ASP A 37 5.84 -28.55 -10.50
N TRP A 38 5.97 -27.24 -10.32
CA TRP A 38 7.24 -26.52 -10.34
C TRP A 38 8.03 -26.60 -9.04
N ALA A 39 7.45 -27.11 -7.96
CA ALA A 39 8.13 -27.18 -6.66
C ALA A 39 9.27 -28.22 -6.67
N ILE A 40 10.35 -27.92 -5.96
CA ILE A 40 11.43 -28.87 -5.69
C ILE A 40 11.01 -29.74 -4.51
N LYS A 41 10.73 -31.01 -4.76
CA LYS A 41 10.22 -31.97 -3.76
C LYS A 41 11.25 -32.98 -3.26
N GLY A 42 12.53 -32.75 -3.58
CA GLY A 42 13.62 -33.69 -3.38
C GLY A 42 13.80 -34.63 -4.57
N TYR A 43 14.87 -35.45 -4.53
CA TYR A 43 15.22 -36.42 -5.54
C TYR A 43 15.01 -37.85 -4.99
N LYS A 44 14.28 -38.65 -5.74
CA LYS A 44 14.23 -40.10 -5.52
C LYS A 44 14.95 -40.78 -6.69
N GLU A 45 15.70 -41.83 -6.42
CA GLU A 45 16.58 -42.54 -7.42
C GLU A 45 15.85 -42.93 -8.71
N LYS A 46 14.54 -43.01 -8.72
CA LYS A 46 13.71 -43.37 -9.89
C LYS A 46 13.10 -42.17 -10.62
N ASP A 47 13.30 -40.97 -10.11
CA ASP A 47 12.72 -39.77 -10.72
C ASP A 47 13.73 -39.09 -11.63
N GLU A 48 13.28 -38.49 -12.71
CA GLU A 48 14.14 -37.62 -13.50
C GLU A 48 14.53 -36.37 -12.70
N PRO A 49 15.80 -35.92 -12.79
CA PRO A 49 16.24 -34.72 -12.10
C PRO A 49 15.43 -33.51 -12.56
N LYS A 50 14.77 -32.83 -11.64
CA LYS A 50 14.12 -31.56 -11.94
C LYS A 50 15.13 -30.42 -11.93
N VAL A 51 15.53 -30.01 -13.12
CA VAL A 51 16.42 -28.86 -13.30
C VAL A 51 15.58 -27.59 -13.34
N LYS A 52 15.91 -26.61 -12.48
CA LYS A 52 15.32 -25.27 -12.48
C LYS A 52 16.35 -24.27 -13.00
N VAL A 53 16.10 -23.77 -14.19
CA VAL A 53 16.92 -22.71 -14.78
C VAL A 53 16.28 -21.37 -14.41
N THR A 54 17.05 -20.50 -13.79
CA THR A 54 16.61 -19.16 -13.36
C THR A 54 17.15 -18.04 -14.23
N ASN A 55 17.93 -18.40 -15.26
CA ASN A 55 18.55 -17.46 -16.18
C ASN A 55 17.83 -17.48 -17.54
N LEU A 56 17.76 -16.32 -18.18
CA LEU A 56 17.32 -16.19 -19.56
C LEU A 56 18.46 -16.64 -20.47
N ASP A 57 18.22 -17.66 -21.25
CA ASP A 57 19.21 -18.13 -22.20
C ASP A 57 18.84 -17.70 -23.64
N ARG A 58 19.81 -17.80 -24.57
CA ARG A 58 19.63 -17.34 -25.95
C ARG A 58 18.61 -18.17 -26.74
N SER A 59 18.21 -19.35 -26.25
CA SER A 59 17.20 -20.21 -26.85
C SER A 59 15.78 -19.76 -26.55
N MET A 60 15.58 -18.86 -25.58
CA MET A 60 14.25 -18.36 -25.20
C MET A 60 13.68 -17.44 -26.29
N ASN A 61 12.40 -17.59 -26.56
CA ASN A 61 11.63 -16.60 -27.28
C ASN A 61 11.33 -15.42 -26.33
N TYR A 62 12.16 -14.37 -26.39
CA TYR A 62 12.04 -13.19 -25.53
C TYR A 62 10.71 -12.48 -25.67
N GLU A 63 10.16 -12.42 -26.90
CA GLU A 63 8.87 -11.75 -27.13
C GLU A 63 7.73 -12.50 -26.41
N ALA A 64 7.70 -13.82 -26.51
CA ALA A 64 6.71 -14.63 -25.80
C ALA A 64 6.88 -14.52 -24.28
N TYR A 65 8.13 -14.48 -23.78
CA TYR A 65 8.41 -14.27 -22.36
C TYR A 65 7.93 -12.90 -21.89
N ASP A 66 8.20 -11.84 -22.62
CA ASP A 66 7.77 -10.48 -22.29
C ASP A 66 6.24 -10.34 -22.27
N CYS A 67 5.55 -10.99 -23.22
CA CYS A 67 4.09 -11.04 -23.22
C CYS A 67 3.57 -11.74 -21.96
N MET A 68 4.10 -12.91 -21.64
CA MET A 68 3.74 -13.68 -20.44
C MET A 68 3.96 -12.87 -19.16
N MET A 69 5.09 -12.15 -19.06
CA MET A 69 5.39 -11.34 -17.88
C MET A 69 4.48 -10.12 -17.78
N ARG A 70 4.17 -9.45 -18.88
CA ARG A 70 3.21 -8.34 -18.89
C ARG A 70 1.82 -8.78 -18.45
N ASP A 71 1.33 -9.91 -18.95
CA ASP A 71 0.04 -10.47 -18.56
C ASP A 71 0.00 -10.81 -17.07
N LYS A 72 1.06 -11.44 -16.58
CA LYS A 72 1.24 -11.76 -15.16
C LYS A 72 1.24 -10.50 -14.28
N PHE A 73 2.00 -9.47 -14.64
CA PHE A 73 2.02 -8.20 -13.89
C PHE A 73 0.68 -7.49 -13.93
N LYS A 74 0.00 -7.53 -15.08
CA LYS A 74 -1.35 -6.98 -15.21
C LYS A 74 -2.34 -7.71 -14.32
N GLU A 75 -2.31 -9.04 -14.29
CA GLU A 75 -3.16 -9.84 -13.41
C GLU A 75 -2.92 -9.52 -11.92
N MET A 76 -1.65 -9.42 -11.50
CA MET A 76 -1.30 -9.01 -10.14
C MET A 76 -1.80 -7.60 -9.83
N HIS A 77 -1.59 -6.64 -10.74
CA HIS A 77 -2.07 -5.28 -10.58
C HIS A 77 -3.59 -5.22 -10.44
N ASP A 78 -4.32 -5.99 -11.23
CA ASP A 78 -5.78 -5.96 -11.22
C ASP A 78 -6.39 -6.64 -9.96
N ASN A 79 -5.70 -7.62 -9.38
CA ASN A 79 -6.28 -8.48 -8.34
C ASN A 79 -5.68 -8.31 -6.94
N GLU A 80 -4.48 -7.74 -6.80
CA GLU A 80 -3.77 -7.77 -5.52
C GLU A 80 -3.58 -6.37 -4.88
N GLN A 81 -4.31 -5.37 -5.36
CA GLN A 81 -4.38 -4.07 -4.71
C GLN A 81 -5.11 -4.18 -3.38
N ARG A 82 -4.50 -3.68 -2.27
CA ARG A 82 -5.05 -3.78 -0.92
C ARG A 82 -4.95 -2.46 -0.18
N TRP A 83 -6.07 -2.05 0.40
CA TRP A 83 -6.21 -0.86 1.25
C TRP A 83 -7.36 -1.03 2.23
N GLU A 84 -7.45 -0.14 3.19
CA GLU A 84 -8.60 0.02 4.09
C GLU A 84 -9.07 1.47 4.04
N GLU A 85 -10.37 1.67 4.01
CA GLU A 85 -11.00 2.97 4.14
C GLU A 85 -11.58 3.15 5.55
N PHE A 86 -11.44 4.34 6.11
CA PHE A 86 -12.00 4.67 7.40
C PHE A 86 -12.63 6.06 7.35
N MET A 87 -13.96 6.11 7.46
CA MET A 87 -14.75 7.35 7.46
C MET A 87 -14.49 8.25 6.23
N VAL A 88 -14.43 7.66 5.03
CA VAL A 88 -14.17 8.40 3.78
C VAL A 88 -15.44 8.96 3.16
N ASP A 89 -16.59 8.31 3.33
CA ASP A 89 -17.84 8.57 2.59
C ASP A 89 -18.36 10.02 2.63
N ASP A 90 -18.08 10.75 3.71
CA ASP A 90 -18.51 12.14 3.90
C ASP A 90 -17.32 13.08 4.19
N ALA A 91 -16.11 12.68 3.85
CA ALA A 91 -14.91 13.43 4.18
C ALA A 91 -14.73 14.68 3.33
N ASP A 92 -14.25 15.76 3.93
CA ASP A 92 -13.76 16.96 3.25
C ASP A 92 -12.28 16.82 2.84
N LEU A 93 -11.48 16.12 3.67
CA LEU A 93 -10.09 15.75 3.39
C LEU A 93 -9.88 14.28 3.72
N VAL A 94 -9.06 13.61 2.91
CA VAL A 94 -8.67 12.22 3.13
C VAL A 94 -7.18 12.14 3.42
N LEU A 95 -6.85 11.62 4.62
CA LEU A 95 -5.49 11.25 4.97
C LEU A 95 -5.11 9.98 4.21
N VAL A 96 -3.88 9.91 3.72
CA VAL A 96 -3.33 8.71 3.10
C VAL A 96 -2.06 8.34 3.87
N ALA A 97 -2.00 7.12 4.39
CA ALA A 97 -0.91 6.68 5.23
C ALA A 97 -0.76 5.16 5.24
N TYR A 98 0.41 4.69 5.65
CA TYR A 98 0.71 3.27 5.89
C TYR A 98 1.43 3.09 7.23
N GLY A 99 1.65 1.85 7.65
CA GLY A 99 2.41 1.52 8.84
C GLY A 99 1.91 2.25 10.10
N ILE A 100 2.85 2.67 10.96
CA ILE A 100 2.55 3.37 12.21
C ILE A 100 1.83 4.70 11.97
N SER A 101 2.15 5.41 10.88
CA SER A 101 1.49 6.66 10.52
C SER A 101 -0.02 6.46 10.34
N SER A 102 -0.45 5.35 9.72
CA SER A 102 -1.88 5.06 9.53
C SER A 102 -2.63 4.84 10.85
N ARG A 103 -1.97 4.26 11.85
CA ARG A 103 -2.56 4.09 13.20
C ARG A 103 -2.79 5.43 13.88
N VAL A 104 -1.83 6.33 13.78
CA VAL A 104 -1.97 7.70 14.31
C VAL A 104 -3.03 8.47 13.54
N CYS A 105 -3.08 8.33 12.22
CA CYS A 105 -4.11 8.94 11.38
C CYS A 105 -5.52 8.50 11.77
N LYS A 106 -5.73 7.22 12.09
CA LYS A 106 -7.04 6.72 12.55
C LYS A 106 -7.50 7.43 13.83
N SER A 107 -6.56 7.72 14.74
CA SER A 107 -6.84 8.51 15.94
C SER A 107 -7.05 9.99 15.61
N ALA A 108 -6.32 10.53 14.64
CA ALA A 108 -6.49 11.93 14.19
C ALA A 108 -7.87 12.15 13.53
N VAL A 109 -8.32 11.22 12.69
CA VAL A 109 -9.66 11.25 12.08
C VAL A 109 -10.75 11.31 13.17
N ARG A 110 -10.69 10.41 14.16
CA ARG A 110 -11.66 10.41 15.26
C ARG A 110 -11.66 11.73 16.02
N ARG A 111 -10.49 12.26 16.36
CA ARG A 111 -10.33 13.52 17.08
C ARG A 111 -10.85 14.71 16.27
N ALA A 112 -10.52 14.78 14.99
CA ALA A 112 -10.98 15.83 14.09
C ALA A 112 -12.51 15.84 13.97
N ARG A 113 -13.13 14.68 13.84
CA ARG A 113 -14.59 14.54 13.77
C ARG A 113 -15.29 14.96 15.05
N MET A 114 -14.69 14.71 16.22
CA MET A 114 -15.20 15.26 17.49
C MET A 114 -15.16 16.80 17.54
N GLN A 115 -14.32 17.43 16.72
CA GLN A 115 -14.20 18.88 16.57
C GLN A 115 -14.99 19.42 15.36
N GLY A 116 -15.81 18.59 14.70
CA GLY A 116 -16.64 18.97 13.56
C GLY A 116 -15.92 18.95 12.20
N MET A 117 -14.65 18.53 12.13
CA MET A 117 -13.93 18.36 10.87
C MET A 117 -14.17 16.97 10.28
N LYS A 118 -14.60 16.91 9.04
CA LYS A 118 -14.86 15.66 8.32
C LYS A 118 -13.59 15.14 7.65
N LEU A 119 -12.74 14.49 8.43
CA LEU A 119 -11.58 13.78 7.91
C LEU A 119 -11.92 12.32 7.65
N GLY A 120 -11.32 11.76 6.59
CA GLY A 120 -11.27 10.34 6.29
C GLY A 120 -9.83 9.82 6.26
N LEU A 121 -9.65 8.51 6.14
CA LEU A 121 -8.36 7.86 6.00
C LEU A 121 -8.43 6.74 4.98
N ILE A 122 -7.49 6.73 4.06
CA ILE A 122 -7.12 5.56 3.24
C ILE A 122 -5.80 5.03 3.81
N ARG A 123 -5.86 3.82 4.37
CA ARG A 123 -4.68 3.08 4.78
C ARG A 123 -4.20 2.19 3.64
N LEU A 124 -3.01 2.43 3.16
CA LEU A 124 -2.38 1.57 2.16
C LEU A 124 -1.86 0.29 2.82
N ILE A 125 -2.15 -0.85 2.22
CA ILE A 125 -1.68 -2.18 2.67
C ILE A 125 -0.65 -2.71 1.68
N SER A 126 -0.93 -2.67 0.36
CA SER A 126 0.06 -3.01 -0.66
C SER A 126 0.84 -1.77 -1.10
N ALA A 127 2.17 -1.88 -1.17
CA ALA A 127 3.01 -0.87 -1.79
C ALA A 127 3.12 -1.11 -3.30
N TRP A 128 3.15 -2.38 -3.71
CA TRP A 128 3.00 -2.83 -5.08
C TRP A 128 2.21 -4.15 -5.12
N PRO A 129 1.22 -4.31 -5.98
CA PRO A 129 0.66 -3.24 -6.82
C PRO A 129 0.05 -2.11 -5.97
N TYR A 130 0.27 -0.88 -6.42
CA TYR A 130 -0.25 0.30 -5.74
C TYR A 130 -1.78 0.32 -5.81
N PRO A 131 -2.50 0.63 -4.71
CA PRO A 131 -3.96 0.55 -4.68
C PRO A 131 -4.64 1.77 -5.34
N GLU A 132 -4.45 1.94 -6.63
CA GLU A 132 -5.06 3.02 -7.42
C GLU A 132 -6.59 3.03 -7.33
N LYS A 133 -7.19 1.85 -7.12
CA LYS A 133 -8.65 1.72 -7.01
C LYS A 133 -9.22 2.49 -5.83
N ALA A 134 -8.43 2.68 -4.76
CA ALA A 134 -8.82 3.48 -3.60
C ALA A 134 -9.11 4.95 -3.94
N PHE A 135 -8.54 5.46 -5.02
CA PHE A 135 -8.63 6.87 -5.43
C PHE A 135 -9.61 7.12 -6.56
N LYS A 136 -10.16 6.08 -7.18
CA LYS A 136 -11.05 6.21 -8.36
C LYS A 136 -12.46 6.67 -7.99
N ASN A 137 -12.93 6.33 -6.80
CA ASN A 137 -14.32 6.53 -6.38
C ASN A 137 -14.40 7.36 -5.09
N LEU A 138 -13.52 8.34 -4.95
CA LEU A 138 -13.60 9.27 -3.82
C LEU A 138 -14.90 10.09 -3.93
N PRO A 139 -15.56 10.37 -2.78
CA PRO A 139 -16.74 11.22 -2.76
C PRO A 139 -16.45 12.64 -3.29
N ASP A 140 -17.41 13.24 -3.95
CA ASP A 140 -17.32 14.63 -4.47
C ASP A 140 -17.08 15.67 -3.37
N SER A 141 -17.35 15.33 -2.11
CA SER A 141 -17.07 16.17 -0.95
C SER A 141 -15.57 16.34 -0.67
N VAL A 142 -14.73 15.43 -1.17
CA VAL A 142 -13.28 15.44 -0.90
C VAL A 142 -12.60 16.57 -1.66
N LYS A 143 -12.04 17.50 -0.91
CA LYS A 143 -11.38 18.72 -1.42
C LYS A 143 -9.86 18.53 -1.60
N GLY A 144 -9.30 17.47 -1.05
CA GLY A 144 -7.86 17.18 -1.16
C GLY A 144 -7.43 15.96 -0.39
N LEU A 145 -6.21 15.53 -0.69
CA LEU A 145 -5.54 14.38 -0.09
C LEU A 145 -4.35 14.87 0.75
N VAL A 146 -4.13 14.24 1.90
CA VAL A 146 -3.01 14.59 2.79
C VAL A 146 -2.14 13.37 3.03
N SER A 147 -0.92 13.38 2.48
CA SER A 147 0.08 12.38 2.82
C SER A 147 0.57 12.57 4.26
N VAL A 148 0.62 11.49 5.02
CA VAL A 148 1.20 11.49 6.37
C VAL A 148 2.34 10.48 6.42
N GLU A 149 3.56 10.96 6.33
CA GLU A 149 4.74 10.13 6.17
C GLU A 149 5.83 10.44 7.20
N MET A 150 6.53 9.39 7.59
CA MET A 150 7.81 9.50 8.31
C MET A 150 8.96 9.50 7.30
N SER A 151 9.06 10.57 6.52
CA SER A 151 10.08 10.73 5.47
C SER A 151 10.51 12.20 5.35
N LEU A 152 11.62 12.43 4.64
CA LEU A 152 12.08 13.79 4.30
C LEU A 152 11.35 14.37 3.10
N SER A 153 10.83 13.51 2.24
CA SER A 153 10.08 13.87 1.05
C SER A 153 8.80 13.04 1.00
N ALA A 154 7.75 13.59 0.43
CA ALA A 154 6.46 12.92 0.29
C ALA A 154 6.50 11.85 -0.83
N GLN A 155 7.27 10.79 -0.63
CA GLN A 155 7.43 9.74 -1.65
C GLN A 155 6.11 9.08 -2.01
N MET A 156 5.36 8.65 -0.99
CA MET A 156 4.03 8.10 -1.20
C MET A 156 3.05 9.16 -1.73
N GLY A 157 3.23 10.43 -1.34
CA GLY A 157 2.46 11.55 -1.86
C GLY A 157 2.54 11.66 -3.38
N GLN A 158 3.69 11.39 -3.97
CA GLN A 158 3.87 11.36 -5.42
C GLN A 158 3.11 10.19 -6.05
N ASP A 159 3.14 9.01 -5.44
CA ASP A 159 2.46 7.82 -5.96
C ASP A 159 0.94 8.03 -6.02
N PHE A 160 0.32 8.64 -5.02
CA PHE A 160 -1.12 8.86 -5.08
C PHE A 160 -1.53 10.12 -5.87
N CYS A 161 -0.63 11.07 -6.13
CA CYS A 161 -0.85 12.06 -7.18
C CYS A 161 -1.09 11.38 -8.53
N LEU A 162 -0.24 10.40 -8.88
CA LEU A 162 -0.39 9.61 -10.09
C LEU A 162 -1.66 8.74 -10.04
N ALA A 163 -1.91 8.08 -8.92
CA ALA A 163 -3.07 7.18 -8.73
C ALA A 163 -4.41 7.93 -8.83
N SER A 164 -4.48 9.15 -8.30
CA SER A 164 -5.64 10.06 -8.42
C SER A 164 -5.69 10.80 -9.76
N ARG A 165 -4.69 10.61 -10.63
CA ARG A 165 -4.53 11.33 -11.91
C ARG A 165 -4.52 12.84 -11.73
N PHE A 166 -3.92 13.32 -10.65
CA PHE A 166 -3.89 14.75 -10.29
C PHE A 166 -5.27 15.42 -10.23
N SER A 167 -6.32 14.64 -9.94
CA SER A 167 -7.69 15.15 -9.89
C SER A 167 -8.00 15.96 -8.64
N LEU A 168 -7.18 15.83 -7.60
CA LEU A 168 -7.33 16.51 -6.31
C LEU A 168 -5.99 17.14 -5.88
N PRO A 169 -6.01 18.28 -5.18
CA PRO A 169 -4.82 18.83 -4.56
C PRO A 169 -4.27 17.88 -3.49
N VAL A 170 -2.96 17.77 -3.44
CA VAL A 170 -2.24 16.91 -2.50
C VAL A 170 -1.40 17.77 -1.58
N TYR A 171 -1.45 17.45 -0.31
CA TYR A 171 -0.68 18.07 0.76
C TYR A 171 0.17 17.02 1.48
N ALA A 172 1.22 17.44 2.20
CA ALA A 172 2.10 16.51 2.90
C ALA A 172 2.40 16.96 4.32
N TYR A 173 2.05 16.13 5.29
CA TYR A 173 2.48 16.25 6.68
C TYR A 173 3.63 15.29 6.92
N LEU A 174 4.85 15.81 6.93
CA LEU A 174 6.08 15.01 7.00
C LEU A 174 6.72 15.10 8.38
N THR A 175 7.21 13.96 8.86
CA THR A 175 8.03 13.87 10.07
C THR A 175 9.18 12.91 9.81
N SER A 176 10.43 13.40 9.88
CA SER A 176 11.60 12.56 9.58
C SER A 176 12.16 11.80 10.79
N LYS A 177 11.91 12.28 12.00
CA LYS A 177 12.57 11.79 13.22
C LYS A 177 11.60 11.12 14.21
N TYR A 178 10.37 11.56 14.25
CA TYR A 178 9.40 11.13 15.25
C TYR A 178 8.12 10.65 14.62
N VAL A 179 7.46 9.71 15.29
CA VAL A 179 6.10 9.28 14.92
C VAL A 179 5.19 10.51 14.92
N PRO A 180 4.35 10.69 13.89
CA PRO A 180 3.41 11.80 13.81
C PRO A 180 2.57 11.93 15.08
N LYS A 181 2.29 13.16 15.51
CA LYS A 181 1.39 13.40 16.65
C LYS A 181 -0.03 13.61 16.16
N THR A 182 -0.99 12.93 16.79
CA THR A 182 -2.43 13.05 16.47
C THR A 182 -2.90 14.50 16.36
N GLN A 183 -2.55 15.35 17.35
CA GLN A 183 -2.94 16.76 17.33
C GLN A 183 -2.26 17.54 16.20
N GLY A 184 -0.97 17.25 15.92
CA GLY A 184 -0.24 17.90 14.83
C GLY A 184 -0.89 17.64 13.46
N ILE A 185 -1.36 16.40 13.22
CA ILE A 185 -2.11 16.06 12.00
C ILE A 185 -3.42 16.85 11.93
N VAL A 186 -4.18 16.89 13.03
CA VAL A 186 -5.46 17.64 13.08
C VAL A 186 -5.24 19.13 12.80
N ASP A 187 -4.24 19.74 13.44
CA ASP A 187 -3.92 21.15 13.25
C ASP A 187 -3.45 21.44 11.82
N TYR A 188 -2.69 20.53 11.23
CA TYR A 188 -2.27 20.63 9.83
C TYR A 188 -3.47 20.59 8.88
N CYS A 189 -4.35 19.60 9.04
CA CYS A 189 -5.57 19.49 8.22
C CYS A 189 -6.48 20.71 8.34
N LYS A 190 -6.56 21.31 9.54
CA LYS A 190 -7.28 22.57 9.73
C LYS A 190 -6.68 23.69 8.89
N ARG A 191 -5.34 23.83 8.87
CA ARG A 191 -4.67 24.84 8.04
C ARG A 191 -4.85 24.59 6.55
N VAL A 192 -4.87 23.32 6.12
CA VAL A 192 -5.19 22.94 4.73
C VAL A 192 -6.59 23.43 4.35
N LEU A 193 -7.60 23.13 5.18
CA LEU A 193 -8.98 23.57 4.93
C LEU A 193 -9.14 25.11 4.95
N GLU A 194 -8.29 25.83 5.69
CA GLU A 194 -8.24 27.28 5.74
C GLU A 194 -7.41 27.89 4.56
N GLY A 195 -6.87 27.06 3.65
CA GLY A 195 -6.05 27.52 2.52
C GLY A 195 -4.67 28.09 2.93
N LYS A 196 -4.16 27.70 4.10
CA LYS A 196 -2.88 28.19 4.66
C LYS A 196 -1.69 27.29 4.38
N GLU A 197 -1.90 26.15 3.77
CA GLU A 197 -0.86 25.20 3.39
C GLU A 197 -0.69 25.17 1.86
N LYS A 198 0.53 24.89 1.42
CA LYS A 198 0.83 24.74 0.00
C LYS A 198 0.61 23.31 -0.45
N GLU A 199 0.16 23.16 -1.69
CA GLU A 199 0.10 21.88 -2.35
C GLU A 199 1.51 21.28 -2.51
N LEU A 200 1.57 19.95 -2.54
CA LEU A 200 2.80 19.21 -2.78
C LEU A 200 3.29 19.47 -4.21
N GLU A 201 4.52 19.97 -4.33
CA GLU A 201 5.20 20.03 -5.61
C GLU A 201 5.74 18.62 -5.97
N VAL A 202 5.32 18.10 -7.11
CA VAL A 202 5.79 16.80 -7.63
C VAL A 202 6.90 17.07 -8.63
N TYR A 203 8.08 16.48 -8.41
CA TYR A 203 9.26 16.64 -9.25
C TYR A 203 9.50 15.40 -10.11
#